data_959ede3a8c67007c48d525f96f434ff1
#
_entry.id   959ede3a8c67007c48d525f96f434ff1
#
_cell.length_a   1.000
_cell.length_b   1.000
_cell.length_c   1.000
_cell.angle_alpha   90.00
_cell.angle_beta   90.00
_cell.angle_gamma   90.00
#
_symmetry.space_group_name_H-M   'P 1'
#
loop_
_entity.id
_entity.type
_entity.pdbx_description
1 polymer ?
#
loop_
_entity_poly.entity_id
_entity_poly.type
_entity_poly.pdbx_seq_one_letter_code
_entity_poly.pdbx_strand_id
1 'polypeptide(L)'
;MATIQARLSRTGRTRYRVQIRLGGARASATFATLAAARRWAAVTEGALRTQRQFPTLEAAHRTLGDVLERYAREVLPTKSPRTAANQAIHLAWWQTQLGTQRLLELTPARLTACRDRLAQDRAPATVNRYVSTLSHALSVAVTEWQWLEESPLRRVRRLREPRGRVRYLTDEERMRLLRACQASSNRALYPLVVLALATGARKMELLRLTWRDVDLRRAQIALEHTKNRERRALPLTGLALQEVERLAKVRRLDTALLFPRADGHQPIDIRYAWAQALQAAGILDCRFHDLRHSCASYLAMNGASLVEIAAVLGHKTLQMVQRYAHLSDAHTAGVVARMTAAIFAEG
;
A
#
# COMPACT_ATOMS: atom_id res chain seq x y z
N MET A 1 -27.17 40.29 2.68
CA MET A 1 -27.91 40.38 3.95
C MET A 1 -28.99 39.33 4.01
N ALA A 2 -29.19 38.72 5.18
CA ALA A 2 -30.24 37.76 5.41
C ALA A 2 -31.57 38.46 5.63
N THR A 3 -32.61 38.00 4.95
CA THR A 3 -33.98 38.43 5.17
C THR A 3 -34.77 37.32 5.80
N ILE A 4 -35.41 37.56 6.95
CA ILE A 4 -36.24 36.57 7.66
C ILE A 4 -37.69 37.01 7.54
N GLN A 5 -38.54 36.15 6.97
CA GLN A 5 -39.99 36.40 6.80
C GLN A 5 -40.80 35.38 7.59
N ALA A 6 -41.69 35.82 8.43
CA ALA A 6 -42.68 34.97 9.06
C ALA A 6 -43.78 34.63 8.05
N ARG A 7 -44.16 33.35 7.93
CA ARG A 7 -45.23 32.84 7.08
C ARG A 7 -46.15 31.93 7.87
N LEU A 8 -47.44 32.10 7.75
CA LEU A 8 -48.42 31.14 8.29
C LEU A 8 -48.53 29.94 7.36
N SER A 9 -48.39 28.74 7.92
CA SER A 9 -48.63 27.49 7.21
C SER A 9 -50.14 27.26 7.02
N ARG A 10 -50.53 26.34 6.13
CA ARG A 10 -51.93 25.90 5.95
C ARG A 10 -52.59 25.40 7.25
N THR A 11 -51.75 24.97 8.20
CA THR A 11 -52.20 24.47 9.53
C THR A 11 -52.17 25.53 10.63
N GLY A 12 -52.10 26.83 10.28
CA GLY A 12 -52.10 27.95 11.25
C GLY A 12 -50.80 28.12 12.04
N ARG A 13 -49.75 27.36 11.79
CA ARG A 13 -48.48 27.48 12.51
C ARG A 13 -47.54 28.47 11.80
N THR A 14 -46.95 29.39 12.56
CA THR A 14 -45.96 30.34 12.04
C THR A 14 -44.65 29.61 11.71
N ARG A 15 -44.14 29.81 10.49
CA ARG A 15 -42.83 29.36 10.07
C ARG A 15 -41.99 30.53 9.61
N TYR A 16 -40.68 30.46 9.80
CA TYR A 16 -39.75 31.54 9.48
C TYR A 16 -38.91 31.14 8.28
N ARG A 17 -39.14 31.81 7.14
CA ARG A 17 -38.32 31.62 5.92
C ARG A 17 -37.18 32.61 5.95
N VAL A 18 -35.94 32.08 5.85
CA VAL A 18 -34.72 32.87 5.70
C VAL A 18 -34.30 32.85 4.23
N GLN A 19 -33.93 34.02 3.72
CA GLN A 19 -33.31 34.16 2.39
C GLN A 19 -32.05 35.00 2.53
N ILE A 20 -30.93 34.52 1.99
CA ILE A 20 -29.66 35.19 2.00
C ILE A 20 -29.22 35.38 0.55
N ARG A 21 -28.82 36.62 0.22
CA ARG A 21 -28.22 36.96 -1.06
C ARG A 21 -26.96 37.75 -0.78
N LEU A 22 -25.79 37.19 -1.17
CA LEU A 22 -24.48 37.82 -0.95
C LEU A 22 -23.53 37.42 -2.07
N GLY A 23 -22.91 38.41 -2.77
CA GLY A 23 -21.89 38.13 -3.76
C GLY A 23 -22.32 37.17 -4.88
N GLY A 24 -23.57 37.22 -5.33
CA GLY A 24 -24.10 36.30 -6.37
C GLY A 24 -24.61 34.96 -5.85
N ALA A 25 -24.26 34.57 -4.64
CA ALA A 25 -24.77 33.36 -4.01
C ALA A 25 -26.15 33.58 -3.36
N ARG A 26 -27.01 32.54 -3.44
CA ARG A 26 -28.37 32.55 -2.85
C ARG A 26 -28.54 31.32 -1.97
N ALA A 27 -29.03 31.52 -0.73
CA ALA A 27 -29.41 30.44 0.14
C ALA A 27 -30.79 30.72 0.75
N SER A 28 -31.64 29.71 0.92
CA SER A 28 -32.91 29.86 1.62
C SER A 28 -33.26 28.61 2.40
N ALA A 29 -33.81 28.79 3.60
CA ALA A 29 -34.30 27.72 4.46
C ALA A 29 -35.53 28.16 5.26
N THR A 30 -36.33 27.22 5.75
CA THR A 30 -37.54 27.48 6.54
C THR A 30 -37.44 26.75 7.88
N PHE A 31 -37.74 27.50 8.97
CA PHE A 31 -37.57 27.01 10.34
C PHE A 31 -38.88 27.13 11.11
N ALA A 32 -39.03 26.30 12.14
CA ALA A 32 -40.19 26.31 13.03
C ALA A 32 -40.12 27.45 14.07
N THR A 33 -38.89 27.94 14.38
CA THR A 33 -38.68 28.98 15.39
C THR A 33 -37.82 30.13 14.85
N LEU A 34 -38.05 31.35 15.32
CA LEU A 34 -37.27 32.51 14.96
C LEU A 34 -35.82 32.40 15.42
N ALA A 35 -35.57 31.75 16.58
CA ALA A 35 -34.24 31.55 17.11
C ALA A 35 -33.38 30.60 16.18
N ALA A 36 -33.99 29.54 15.67
CA ALA A 36 -33.34 28.65 14.69
C ALA A 36 -33.07 29.37 13.37
N ALA A 37 -34.02 30.21 12.90
CA ALA A 37 -33.87 31.00 11.71
C ALA A 37 -32.70 32.01 11.82
N ARG A 38 -32.59 32.73 12.95
CA ARG A 38 -31.49 33.69 13.22
C ARG A 38 -30.12 33.01 13.32
N ARG A 39 -30.04 31.89 14.04
CA ARG A 39 -28.77 31.10 14.12
C ARG A 39 -28.31 30.66 12.76
N TRP A 40 -29.20 30.09 11.96
CA TRP A 40 -28.87 29.66 10.60
C TRP A 40 -28.47 30.85 9.72
N ALA A 41 -29.15 31.98 9.81
CA ALA A 41 -28.80 33.19 9.08
C ALA A 41 -27.38 33.67 9.38
N ALA A 42 -27.02 33.75 10.68
CA ALA A 42 -25.72 34.23 11.11
C ALA A 42 -24.57 33.31 10.64
N VAL A 43 -24.73 31.99 10.78
CA VAL A 43 -23.76 31.00 10.32
C VAL A 43 -23.62 31.06 8.81
N THR A 44 -24.73 31.14 8.10
CA THR A 44 -24.75 31.13 6.62
C THR A 44 -24.20 32.44 6.04
N GLU A 45 -24.48 33.59 6.61
CA GLU A 45 -23.87 34.88 6.20
C GLU A 45 -22.34 34.88 6.45
N GLY A 46 -21.91 34.37 7.62
CA GLY A 46 -20.48 34.22 7.94
C GLY A 46 -19.75 33.35 6.92
N ALA A 47 -20.34 32.23 6.57
CA ALA A 47 -19.78 31.31 5.58
C ALA A 47 -19.74 31.93 4.16
N LEU A 48 -20.80 32.64 3.74
CA LEU A 48 -20.80 33.38 2.45
C LEU A 48 -19.79 34.50 2.38
N ARG A 49 -19.57 35.24 3.48
CA ARG A 49 -18.55 36.29 3.54
C ARG A 49 -17.12 35.77 3.40
N THR A 50 -16.87 34.57 3.90
CA THR A 50 -15.55 33.91 3.81
C THR A 50 -15.33 33.14 2.50
N GLN A 51 -16.24 33.29 1.51
CA GLN A 51 -16.24 32.51 0.25
C GLN A 51 -16.17 30.99 0.45
N ARG A 52 -16.50 30.47 1.62
CA ARG A 52 -16.61 29.03 1.85
C ARG A 52 -17.85 28.53 1.13
N GLN A 53 -17.67 27.77 0.06
CA GLN A 53 -18.75 27.00 -0.56
C GLN A 53 -19.35 26.09 0.52
N PHE A 54 -20.68 25.85 0.46
CA PHE A 54 -21.40 25.13 1.51
C PHE A 54 -21.27 23.60 1.36
N PRO A 55 -20.31 22.95 2.04
CA PRO A 55 -20.24 21.47 2.03
C PRO A 55 -21.51 20.85 2.64
N THR A 56 -22.21 21.56 3.54
CA THR A 56 -23.41 21.06 4.21
C THR A 56 -24.63 20.94 3.28
N LEU A 57 -24.76 21.79 2.26
CA LEU A 57 -25.86 21.66 1.30
C LEU A 57 -25.64 20.46 0.37
N GLU A 58 -24.43 20.31 -0.17
CA GLU A 58 -24.07 19.16 -0.98
C GLU A 58 -24.18 17.87 -0.16
N ALA A 59 -23.67 17.85 1.08
CA ALA A 59 -23.75 16.69 1.96
C ALA A 59 -25.20 16.27 2.29
N ALA A 60 -26.14 17.21 2.30
CA ALA A 60 -27.56 16.90 2.53
C ALA A 60 -28.23 16.25 1.30
N HIS A 61 -27.74 16.51 0.09
CA HIS A 61 -28.32 16.01 -1.17
C HIS A 61 -27.55 14.84 -1.76
N ARG A 62 -26.24 14.73 -1.51
CA ARG A 62 -25.37 13.67 -2.02
C ARG A 62 -25.37 12.45 -1.11
N THR A 63 -25.29 11.28 -1.71
CA THR A 63 -25.11 10.00 -1.02
C THR A 63 -23.65 9.56 -1.03
N LEU A 64 -23.31 8.57 -0.21
CA LEU A 64 -22.03 7.90 -0.33
C LEU A 64 -21.86 7.27 -1.73
N GLY A 65 -22.95 6.73 -2.28
CA GLY A 65 -22.97 6.17 -3.65
C GLY A 65 -22.48 7.18 -4.69
N ASP A 66 -22.95 8.42 -4.63
CA ASP A 66 -22.47 9.48 -5.55
C ASP A 66 -20.96 9.71 -5.45
N VAL A 67 -20.40 9.69 -4.22
CA VAL A 67 -18.95 9.80 -4.00
C VAL A 67 -18.21 8.63 -4.62
N LEU A 68 -18.69 7.39 -4.38
CA LEU A 68 -18.02 6.18 -4.85
C LEU A 68 -18.07 6.06 -6.37
N GLU A 69 -19.19 6.42 -7.01
CA GLU A 69 -19.33 6.45 -8.46
C GLU A 69 -18.41 7.50 -9.10
N ARG A 70 -18.41 8.71 -8.57
CA ARG A 70 -17.55 9.76 -9.08
C ARG A 70 -16.07 9.40 -8.91
N TYR A 71 -15.71 8.83 -7.77
CA TYR A 71 -14.35 8.33 -7.52
C TYR A 71 -13.96 7.22 -8.50
N ALA A 72 -14.87 6.28 -8.78
CA ALA A 72 -14.63 5.21 -9.74
C ALA A 72 -14.42 5.75 -11.16
N ARG A 73 -15.16 6.78 -11.57
CA ARG A 73 -15.07 7.39 -12.88
C ARG A 73 -13.84 8.30 -13.06
N GLU A 74 -13.51 9.11 -12.05
CA GLU A 74 -12.51 10.18 -12.18
C GLU A 74 -11.14 9.79 -11.58
N VAL A 75 -11.11 9.01 -10.51
CA VAL A 75 -9.87 8.74 -9.75
C VAL A 75 -9.30 7.36 -10.03
N LEU A 76 -10.13 6.30 -10.14
CA LEU A 76 -9.62 4.95 -10.41
C LEU A 76 -8.80 4.86 -11.70
N PRO A 77 -9.16 5.51 -12.82
CA PRO A 77 -8.37 5.43 -14.06
C PRO A 77 -6.95 6.01 -13.94
N THR A 78 -6.70 6.89 -12.96
CA THR A 78 -5.35 7.44 -12.70
C THR A 78 -4.43 6.48 -11.96
N LYS A 79 -4.97 5.38 -11.43
CA LYS A 79 -4.22 4.36 -10.68
C LYS A 79 -3.66 3.29 -11.61
N SER A 80 -2.68 2.52 -11.12
CA SER A 80 -2.26 1.32 -11.86
C SER A 80 -3.44 0.33 -12.02
N PRO A 81 -3.53 -0.43 -13.14
CA PRO A 81 -4.65 -1.34 -13.39
C PRO A 81 -4.97 -2.27 -12.23
N ARG A 82 -3.94 -2.84 -11.61
CA ARG A 82 -4.09 -3.73 -10.44
C ARG A 82 -4.64 -2.99 -9.21
N THR A 83 -4.20 -1.75 -8.99
CA THR A 83 -4.69 -0.93 -7.87
C THR A 83 -6.15 -0.56 -8.11
N ALA A 84 -6.48 -0.13 -9.32
CA ALA A 84 -7.86 0.20 -9.71
C ALA A 84 -8.80 -0.99 -9.51
N ALA A 85 -8.44 -2.19 -10.00
CA ALA A 85 -9.24 -3.39 -9.83
C ALA A 85 -9.48 -3.75 -8.34
N ASN A 86 -8.43 -3.68 -7.51
CA ASN A 86 -8.57 -3.94 -6.08
C ASN A 86 -9.45 -2.87 -5.39
N GLN A 87 -9.26 -1.60 -5.72
CA GLN A 87 -10.07 -0.53 -5.15
C GLN A 87 -11.51 -0.60 -5.61
N ALA A 88 -11.79 -1.00 -6.85
CA ALA A 88 -13.16 -1.23 -7.34
C ALA A 88 -13.92 -2.25 -6.48
N ILE A 89 -13.27 -3.36 -6.08
CA ILE A 89 -13.85 -4.34 -5.15
C ILE A 89 -14.19 -3.71 -3.80
N HIS A 90 -13.27 -2.88 -3.27
CA HIS A 90 -13.50 -2.19 -2.00
C HIS A 90 -14.67 -1.20 -2.10
N LEU A 91 -14.73 -0.41 -3.19
CA LEU A 91 -15.81 0.55 -3.41
C LEU A 91 -17.16 -0.14 -3.57
N ALA A 92 -17.24 -1.25 -4.34
CA ALA A 92 -18.45 -2.02 -4.52
C ALA A 92 -19.00 -2.55 -3.18
N TRP A 93 -18.12 -3.01 -2.29
CA TRP A 93 -18.54 -3.41 -0.95
C TRP A 93 -19.11 -2.24 -0.14
N TRP A 94 -18.45 -1.07 -0.13
CA TRP A 94 -18.96 0.12 0.56
C TRP A 94 -20.27 0.61 -0.04
N GLN A 95 -20.43 0.51 -1.36
CA GLN A 95 -21.66 0.81 -2.09
C GLN A 95 -22.82 -0.04 -1.57
N THR A 96 -22.60 -1.34 -1.40
CA THR A 96 -23.61 -2.27 -0.86
C THR A 96 -23.98 -1.95 0.59
N GLN A 97 -23.02 -1.51 1.42
CA GLN A 97 -23.26 -1.28 2.85
C GLN A 97 -23.94 0.07 3.12
N LEU A 98 -23.49 1.14 2.48
CA LEU A 98 -23.85 2.52 2.84
C LEU A 98 -24.12 3.41 1.62
N GLY A 99 -24.18 2.86 0.40
CA GLY A 99 -24.29 3.64 -0.83
C GLY A 99 -25.50 4.59 -0.87
N THR A 100 -26.62 4.18 -0.29
CA THR A 100 -27.86 4.99 -0.23
C THR A 100 -27.86 6.03 0.89
N GLN A 101 -26.89 6.00 1.81
CA GLN A 101 -26.81 6.93 2.92
C GLN A 101 -26.36 8.31 2.46
N ARG A 102 -27.06 9.36 2.90
CA ARG A 102 -26.63 10.74 2.65
C ARG A 102 -25.31 11.03 3.38
N LEU A 103 -24.47 11.85 2.78
CA LEU A 103 -23.17 12.19 3.34
C LEU A 103 -23.29 12.83 4.73
N LEU A 104 -24.34 13.62 4.96
CA LEU A 104 -24.63 14.21 6.26
C LEU A 104 -24.96 13.17 7.35
N GLU A 105 -25.47 12.00 6.95
CA GLU A 105 -25.86 10.91 7.86
C GLU A 105 -24.73 9.92 8.13
N LEU A 106 -23.58 10.06 7.45
CA LEU A 106 -22.41 9.22 7.64
C LEU A 106 -21.72 9.56 8.96
N THR A 107 -22.07 8.83 10.01
CA THR A 107 -21.44 8.99 11.32
C THR A 107 -20.27 8.04 11.52
N PRO A 108 -19.27 8.40 12.36
CA PRO A 108 -18.19 7.49 12.74
C PRO A 108 -18.71 6.14 13.29
N ALA A 109 -19.84 6.15 14.02
CA ALA A 109 -20.44 4.95 14.58
C ALA A 109 -20.91 3.98 13.48
N ARG A 110 -21.60 4.45 12.44
CA ARG A 110 -22.04 3.62 11.30
C ARG A 110 -20.86 3.05 10.55
N LEU A 111 -19.84 3.86 10.28
CA LEU A 111 -18.62 3.42 9.60
C LEU A 111 -17.85 2.39 10.43
N THR A 112 -17.79 2.56 11.75
CA THR A 112 -17.22 1.59 12.69
C THR A 112 -17.97 0.27 12.65
N ALA A 113 -19.30 0.29 12.69
CA ALA A 113 -20.13 -0.92 12.61
C ALA A 113 -19.89 -1.69 11.30
N CYS A 114 -19.77 -0.99 10.16
CA CYS A 114 -19.42 -1.63 8.89
C CYS A 114 -18.00 -2.21 8.89
N ARG A 115 -16.99 -1.49 9.43
CA ARG A 115 -15.63 -2.01 9.60
C ARG A 115 -15.63 -3.29 10.43
N ASP A 116 -16.37 -3.31 11.53
CA ASP A 116 -16.40 -4.46 12.46
C ASP A 116 -17.16 -5.65 11.84
N ARG A 117 -18.20 -5.40 11.05
CA ARG A 117 -18.84 -6.44 10.23
C ARG A 117 -17.86 -7.06 9.23
N LEU A 118 -17.09 -6.24 8.53
CA LEU A 118 -16.07 -6.73 7.58
C LEU A 118 -14.97 -7.53 8.29
N ALA A 119 -14.70 -7.22 9.56
CA ALA A 119 -13.69 -7.89 10.37
C ALA A 119 -14.11 -9.30 10.84
N GLN A 120 -15.39 -9.66 10.74
CA GLN A 120 -15.85 -11.02 11.06
C GLN A 120 -15.26 -12.06 10.10
N ASP A 121 -15.12 -11.72 8.81
CA ASP A 121 -14.68 -12.64 7.76
C ASP A 121 -13.33 -12.28 7.13
N ARG A 122 -12.70 -11.18 7.53
CA ARG A 122 -11.49 -10.66 6.90
C ARG A 122 -10.41 -10.33 7.92
N ALA A 123 -9.17 -10.64 7.54
CA ALA A 123 -8.00 -10.25 8.34
C ALA A 123 -7.90 -8.72 8.51
N PRO A 124 -7.39 -8.22 9.66
CA PRO A 124 -7.27 -6.80 9.96
C PRO A 124 -6.60 -5.96 8.86
N ALA A 125 -5.54 -6.50 8.24
CA ALA A 125 -4.86 -5.83 7.13
C ALA A 125 -5.77 -5.64 5.90
N THR A 126 -6.64 -6.60 5.61
CA THR A 126 -7.62 -6.51 4.51
C THR A 126 -8.67 -5.45 4.84
N VAL A 127 -9.24 -5.50 6.04
CA VAL A 127 -10.23 -4.51 6.52
C VAL A 127 -9.66 -3.10 6.42
N ASN A 128 -8.43 -2.89 6.89
CA ASN A 128 -7.76 -1.60 6.83
C ASN A 128 -7.56 -1.10 5.39
N ARG A 129 -7.42 -1.99 4.40
CA ARG A 129 -7.37 -1.59 2.97
C ARG A 129 -8.71 -1.09 2.47
N TYR A 130 -9.82 -1.74 2.84
CA TYR A 130 -11.17 -1.26 2.52
C TYR A 130 -11.42 0.13 3.13
N VAL A 131 -11.09 0.30 4.41
CA VAL A 131 -11.18 1.59 5.10
C VAL A 131 -10.29 2.65 4.45
N SER A 132 -9.06 2.29 4.03
CA SER A 132 -8.15 3.22 3.36
C SER A 132 -8.67 3.68 2.00
N THR A 133 -9.33 2.80 1.23
CA THR A 133 -9.94 3.17 -0.05
C THR A 133 -11.08 4.17 0.16
N LEU A 134 -11.98 3.91 1.12
CA LEU A 134 -13.05 4.83 1.46
C LEU A 134 -12.51 6.16 2.01
N SER A 135 -11.48 6.09 2.87
CA SER A 135 -10.83 7.29 3.41
C SER A 135 -10.28 8.20 2.32
N HIS A 136 -9.66 7.62 1.29
CA HIS A 136 -9.16 8.40 0.15
C HIS A 136 -10.32 8.98 -0.67
N ALA A 137 -11.39 8.22 -0.91
CA ALA A 137 -12.56 8.72 -1.64
C ALA A 137 -13.23 9.90 -0.90
N LEU A 138 -13.42 9.77 0.42
CA LEU A 138 -13.98 10.86 1.24
C LEU A 138 -13.00 12.06 1.34
N SER A 139 -11.68 11.83 1.35
CA SER A 139 -10.71 12.93 1.31
C SER A 139 -10.80 13.72 0.02
N VAL A 140 -10.95 13.06 -1.13
CA VAL A 140 -11.18 13.72 -2.42
C VAL A 140 -12.50 14.50 -2.41
N ALA A 141 -13.56 13.91 -1.82
CA ALA A 141 -14.84 14.60 -1.67
C ALA A 141 -14.75 15.86 -0.79
N VAL A 142 -13.85 15.88 0.19
CA VAL A 142 -13.56 17.07 1.02
C VAL A 142 -12.69 18.08 0.27
N THR A 143 -11.56 17.65 -0.29
CA THR A 143 -10.51 18.57 -0.78
C THR A 143 -10.76 19.07 -2.19
N GLU A 144 -11.26 18.22 -3.08
CA GLU A 144 -11.41 18.55 -4.50
C GLU A 144 -12.85 18.90 -4.88
N TRP A 145 -13.82 18.10 -4.38
CA TRP A 145 -15.23 18.28 -4.75
C TRP A 145 -15.99 19.20 -3.81
N GLN A 146 -15.46 19.42 -2.60
CA GLN A 146 -16.09 20.25 -1.56
C GLN A 146 -17.52 19.80 -1.20
N TRP A 147 -17.77 18.47 -1.24
CA TRP A 147 -19.06 17.88 -0.89
C TRP A 147 -19.19 17.63 0.61
N LEU A 148 -18.06 17.58 1.33
CA LEU A 148 -17.98 17.42 2.78
C LEU A 148 -17.02 18.47 3.35
N GLU A 149 -17.30 18.91 4.55
CA GLU A 149 -16.41 19.79 5.31
C GLU A 149 -15.26 18.98 5.95
N GLU A 150 -15.59 17.81 6.51
CA GLU A 150 -14.65 16.90 7.15
C GLU A 150 -15.04 15.44 6.88
N SER A 151 -14.04 14.58 6.71
CA SER A 151 -14.28 13.15 6.56
C SER A 151 -14.64 12.50 7.92
N PRO A 152 -15.80 11.82 8.03
CA PRO A 152 -16.18 11.14 9.28
C PRO A 152 -15.26 9.97 9.62
N LEU A 153 -14.47 9.46 8.66
CA LEU A 153 -13.48 8.40 8.87
C LEU A 153 -12.29 8.83 9.71
N ARG A 154 -12.03 10.13 9.87
CA ARG A 154 -10.92 10.60 10.75
C ARG A 154 -11.05 10.11 12.19
N ARG A 155 -12.27 9.86 12.66
CA ARG A 155 -12.57 9.36 14.00
C ARG A 155 -12.73 7.84 14.09
N VAL A 156 -12.56 7.12 12.98
CA VAL A 156 -12.64 5.66 12.93
C VAL A 156 -11.23 5.07 13.06
N ARG A 157 -10.97 4.34 14.14
CA ARG A 157 -9.68 3.69 14.37
C ARG A 157 -9.48 2.54 13.38
N ARG A 158 -8.27 2.41 12.87
CA ARG A 158 -7.84 1.21 12.13
C ARG A 158 -7.69 0.04 13.09
N LEU A 159 -7.89 -1.16 12.56
CA LEU A 159 -7.63 -2.37 13.31
C LEU A 159 -6.11 -2.56 13.47
N ARG A 160 -5.71 -3.10 14.62
CA ARG A 160 -4.30 -3.44 14.86
C ARG A 160 -3.91 -4.60 13.95
N GLU A 161 -2.94 -4.38 13.10
CA GLU A 161 -2.39 -5.43 12.26
C GLU A 161 -1.33 -6.21 13.06
N PRO A 162 -1.27 -7.54 12.92
CA PRO A 162 -0.18 -8.32 13.51
C PRO A 162 1.15 -7.85 12.92
N ARG A 163 2.22 -8.00 13.68
CA ARG A 163 3.57 -7.72 13.18
C ARG A 163 3.80 -8.53 11.91
N GLY A 164 4.34 -7.88 10.88
CA GLY A 164 4.65 -8.56 9.63
C GLY A 164 5.54 -9.77 9.88
N ARG A 165 5.29 -10.83 9.13
CA ARG A 165 6.07 -12.06 9.18
C ARG A 165 7.54 -11.78 8.86
N VAL A 166 8.45 -12.32 9.67
CA VAL A 166 9.89 -12.39 9.40
C VAL A 166 10.26 -13.87 9.35
N ARG A 167 10.11 -14.48 8.19
CA ARG A 167 10.53 -15.86 7.92
C ARG A 167 11.78 -15.80 7.06
N TYR A 168 12.86 -16.40 7.52
CA TYR A 168 14.07 -16.63 6.72
C TYR A 168 14.44 -18.11 6.76
N LEU A 169 15.21 -18.56 5.80
CA LEU A 169 15.68 -19.95 5.72
C LEU A 169 16.83 -20.16 6.68
N THR A 170 16.85 -21.30 7.39
CA THR A 170 18.06 -21.75 8.07
C THR A 170 19.11 -22.20 7.04
N ASP A 171 20.34 -22.44 7.45
CA ASP A 171 21.39 -22.91 6.56
C ASP A 171 21.04 -24.26 5.93
N GLU A 172 20.48 -25.18 6.73
CA GLU A 172 20.02 -26.48 6.28
C GLU A 172 18.86 -26.38 5.29
N GLU A 173 17.88 -25.53 5.59
CA GLU A 173 16.75 -25.27 4.70
C GLU A 173 17.22 -24.67 3.37
N ARG A 174 18.13 -23.71 3.44
CA ARG A 174 18.71 -23.08 2.25
C ARG A 174 19.41 -24.12 1.37
N MET A 175 20.23 -24.97 1.97
CA MET A 175 20.95 -26.02 1.23
C MET A 175 19.99 -27.03 0.60
N ARG A 176 18.97 -27.49 1.32
CA ARG A 176 17.96 -28.41 0.78
C ARG A 176 17.17 -27.76 -0.35
N LEU A 177 16.76 -26.50 -0.18
CA LEU A 177 16.04 -25.73 -1.21
C LEU A 177 16.85 -25.59 -2.49
N LEU A 178 18.12 -25.19 -2.37
CA LEU A 178 19.00 -25.00 -3.54
C LEU A 178 19.20 -26.32 -4.30
N ARG A 179 19.40 -27.45 -3.59
CA ARG A 179 19.48 -28.78 -4.21
C ARG A 179 18.17 -29.15 -4.94
N ALA A 180 17.02 -28.91 -4.30
CA ALA A 180 15.72 -29.18 -4.91
C ALA A 180 15.46 -28.29 -6.15
N CYS A 181 15.86 -27.02 -6.10
CA CYS A 181 15.76 -26.12 -7.25
C CYS A 181 16.69 -26.55 -8.40
N GLN A 182 17.89 -27.05 -8.08
CA GLN A 182 18.86 -27.52 -9.06
C GLN A 182 18.38 -28.81 -9.75
N ALA A 183 17.69 -29.69 -9.02
CA ALA A 183 17.08 -30.91 -9.54
C ALA A 183 15.77 -30.66 -10.29
N SER A 184 15.23 -29.45 -10.26
CA SER A 184 13.95 -29.11 -10.89
C SER A 184 14.04 -29.21 -12.43
N SER A 185 12.99 -29.74 -13.06
CA SER A 185 12.82 -29.71 -14.52
C SER A 185 12.76 -28.27 -15.07
N ASN A 186 12.37 -27.30 -14.24
CA ASN A 186 12.39 -25.89 -14.59
C ASN A 186 13.80 -25.30 -14.40
N ARG A 187 14.59 -25.29 -15.47
CA ARG A 187 15.98 -24.81 -15.46
C ARG A 187 16.16 -23.35 -15.03
N ALA A 188 15.10 -22.54 -15.06
CA ALA A 188 15.14 -21.14 -14.61
C ALA A 188 14.97 -21.00 -13.09
N LEU A 189 14.46 -22.02 -12.40
CA LEU A 189 14.13 -21.92 -10.98
C LEU A 189 15.38 -21.71 -10.11
N TYR A 190 16.43 -22.50 -10.34
CA TYR A 190 17.67 -22.42 -9.56
C TYR A 190 18.34 -21.05 -9.65
N PRO A 191 18.70 -20.54 -10.85
CA PRO A 191 19.32 -19.22 -10.96
C PRO A 191 18.42 -18.09 -10.42
N LEU A 192 17.11 -18.19 -10.57
CA LEU A 192 16.16 -17.21 -10.03
C LEU A 192 16.18 -17.20 -8.49
N VAL A 193 16.25 -18.37 -7.85
CA VAL A 193 16.32 -18.49 -6.37
C VAL A 193 17.67 -17.99 -5.87
N VAL A 194 18.77 -18.33 -6.55
CA VAL A 194 20.13 -17.81 -6.23
C VAL A 194 20.13 -16.28 -6.29
N LEU A 195 19.62 -15.69 -7.36
CA LEU A 195 19.52 -14.23 -7.49
C LEU A 195 18.64 -13.61 -6.40
N ALA A 196 17.52 -14.25 -6.07
CA ALA A 196 16.62 -13.75 -5.02
C ALA A 196 17.31 -13.73 -3.65
N LEU A 197 18.08 -14.76 -3.32
CA LEU A 197 18.82 -14.85 -2.05
C LEU A 197 20.01 -13.89 -2.02
N ALA A 198 20.74 -13.74 -3.13
CA ALA A 198 21.93 -12.90 -3.18
C ALA A 198 21.61 -11.40 -3.21
N THR A 199 20.54 -11.00 -3.90
CA THR A 199 20.23 -9.59 -4.15
C THR A 199 19.07 -9.04 -3.33
N GLY A 200 18.25 -9.93 -2.74
CA GLY A 200 17.01 -9.54 -2.08
C GLY A 200 15.98 -8.85 -2.98
N ALA A 201 16.13 -8.93 -4.31
CA ALA A 201 15.20 -8.32 -5.25
C ALA A 201 13.79 -8.92 -5.14
N ARG A 202 12.77 -8.12 -5.48
CA ARG A 202 11.39 -8.62 -5.46
C ARG A 202 11.16 -9.61 -6.60
N LYS A 203 10.30 -10.62 -6.38
CA LYS A 203 9.97 -11.64 -7.38
C LYS A 203 9.74 -11.06 -8.77
N MET A 204 8.90 -10.03 -8.88
CA MET A 204 8.56 -9.44 -10.18
C MET A 204 9.67 -8.55 -10.75
N GLU A 205 10.57 -8.03 -9.92
CA GLU A 205 11.79 -7.35 -10.39
C GLU A 205 12.68 -8.36 -11.11
N LEU A 206 12.94 -9.52 -10.48
CA LEU A 206 13.75 -10.59 -11.09
C LEU A 206 13.11 -11.19 -12.34
N LEU A 207 11.81 -11.51 -12.28
CA LEU A 207 11.11 -12.12 -13.42
C LEU A 207 11.03 -11.22 -14.65
N ARG A 208 11.03 -9.91 -14.46
CA ARG A 208 10.96 -8.91 -15.54
C ARG A 208 12.31 -8.42 -16.01
N LEU A 209 13.42 -8.95 -15.46
CA LEU A 209 14.76 -8.59 -15.91
C LEU A 209 14.93 -8.88 -17.40
N THR A 210 15.55 -7.93 -18.06
CA THR A 210 16.01 -8.07 -19.43
C THR A 210 17.52 -8.11 -19.48
N TRP A 211 18.08 -8.59 -20.56
CA TRP A 211 19.53 -8.59 -20.78
C TRP A 211 20.12 -7.17 -20.82
N ARG A 212 19.31 -6.14 -21.06
CA ARG A 212 19.72 -4.73 -20.98
C ARG A 212 19.98 -4.27 -19.55
N ASP A 213 19.32 -4.91 -18.59
CA ASP A 213 19.47 -4.60 -17.17
C ASP A 213 20.72 -5.23 -16.56
N VAL A 214 21.40 -6.15 -17.29
CA VAL A 214 22.55 -6.91 -16.82
C VAL A 214 23.85 -6.35 -17.40
N ASP A 215 24.72 -5.85 -16.55
CA ASP A 215 26.08 -5.43 -16.89
C ASP A 215 27.09 -6.42 -16.30
N LEU A 216 27.50 -7.39 -17.13
CA LEU A 216 28.48 -8.41 -16.72
C LEU A 216 29.89 -7.83 -16.51
N ARG A 217 30.23 -6.71 -17.18
CA ARG A 217 31.54 -6.07 -17.00
C ARG A 217 31.68 -5.43 -15.64
N ARG A 218 30.60 -4.82 -15.17
CA ARG A 218 30.51 -4.22 -13.83
C ARG A 218 29.99 -5.18 -12.76
N ALA A 219 29.69 -6.41 -13.16
CA ALA A 219 29.09 -7.42 -12.30
C ALA A 219 27.87 -6.88 -11.51
N GLN A 220 26.88 -6.32 -12.21
CA GLN A 220 25.70 -5.73 -11.59
C GLN A 220 24.44 -5.85 -12.43
N ILE A 221 23.30 -5.80 -11.78
CA ILE A 221 21.97 -5.65 -12.40
C ILE A 221 21.45 -4.25 -12.08
N ALA A 222 21.08 -3.48 -13.09
CA ALA A 222 20.47 -2.17 -12.95
C ALA A 222 18.94 -2.30 -12.99
N LEU A 223 18.25 -2.04 -11.87
CA LEU A 223 16.80 -1.99 -11.82
C LEU A 223 16.33 -0.55 -12.06
N GLU A 224 15.88 -0.25 -13.29
CA GLU A 224 15.40 1.09 -13.65
C GLU A 224 13.95 1.33 -13.27
N HIS A 225 13.10 0.30 -13.32
CA HIS A 225 11.65 0.39 -13.11
C HIS A 225 11.21 -0.30 -11.82
N THR A 226 11.68 0.21 -10.68
CA THR A 226 11.17 -0.29 -9.39
C THR A 226 9.77 0.26 -9.11
N LYS A 227 8.99 -0.43 -8.28
CA LYS A 227 7.66 0.05 -7.81
C LYS A 227 7.72 1.48 -7.24
N ASN A 228 8.89 1.90 -6.79
CA ASN A 228 9.13 3.19 -6.17
C ASN A 228 9.73 4.24 -7.11
N ARG A 229 9.92 3.92 -8.42
CA ARG A 229 10.55 4.77 -9.44
C ARG A 229 11.99 5.19 -9.11
N GLU A 230 12.72 4.41 -8.31
CA GLU A 230 14.12 4.65 -7.99
C GLU A 230 15.00 3.65 -8.74
N ARG A 231 16.08 4.14 -9.33
CA ARG A 231 17.13 3.31 -9.92
C ARG A 231 17.89 2.64 -8.79
N ARG A 232 18.18 1.35 -8.94
CA ARG A 232 18.96 0.58 -7.97
C ARG A 232 19.88 -0.37 -8.71
N ALA A 233 21.16 -0.33 -8.37
CA ALA A 233 22.12 -1.33 -8.81
C ALA A 233 22.16 -2.47 -7.80
N LEU A 234 22.09 -3.70 -8.28
CA LEU A 234 22.26 -4.92 -7.49
C LEU A 234 23.62 -5.51 -7.85
N PRO A 235 24.60 -5.54 -6.93
CA PRO A 235 25.87 -6.17 -7.20
C PRO A 235 25.68 -7.68 -7.36
N LEU A 236 26.35 -8.26 -8.34
CA LEU A 236 26.44 -9.69 -8.57
C LEU A 236 27.80 -10.18 -8.10
N THR A 237 27.81 -11.08 -7.13
CA THR A 237 29.03 -11.67 -6.59
C THR A 237 28.91 -13.19 -6.50
N GLY A 238 30.04 -13.90 -6.49
CA GLY A 238 30.08 -15.33 -6.28
C GLY A 238 29.10 -16.12 -7.15
N LEU A 239 28.30 -16.99 -6.54
CA LEU A 239 27.38 -17.86 -7.24
C LEU A 239 26.32 -17.11 -8.07
N ALA A 240 25.89 -15.93 -7.64
CA ALA A 240 24.90 -15.13 -8.38
C ALA A 240 25.47 -14.64 -9.73
N LEU A 241 26.75 -14.21 -9.75
CA LEU A 241 27.43 -13.82 -10.98
C LEU A 241 27.60 -15.03 -11.90
N GLN A 242 28.10 -16.16 -11.38
CA GLN A 242 28.28 -17.39 -12.13
C GLN A 242 26.99 -17.87 -12.81
N GLU A 243 25.88 -17.81 -12.13
CA GLU A 243 24.58 -18.21 -12.70
C GLU A 243 24.13 -17.25 -13.82
N VAL A 244 24.36 -15.95 -13.69
CA VAL A 244 24.03 -14.99 -14.76
C VAL A 244 24.95 -15.18 -15.96
N GLU A 245 26.25 -15.43 -15.77
CA GLU A 245 27.18 -15.75 -16.82
C GLU A 245 26.80 -17.05 -17.54
N ARG A 246 26.39 -18.09 -16.79
CA ARG A 246 25.89 -19.34 -17.34
C ARG A 246 24.64 -19.11 -18.21
N LEU A 247 23.68 -18.31 -17.72
CA LEU A 247 22.50 -17.93 -18.49
C LEU A 247 22.87 -17.16 -19.77
N ALA A 248 23.89 -16.31 -19.73
CA ALA A 248 24.32 -15.53 -20.88
C ALA A 248 24.83 -16.44 -22.02
N LYS A 249 25.49 -17.56 -21.69
CA LYS A 249 25.98 -18.54 -22.69
C LYS A 249 24.86 -19.26 -23.43
N VAL A 250 23.67 -19.39 -22.80
CA VAL A 250 22.50 -20.08 -23.39
C VAL A 250 21.34 -19.09 -23.67
N ARG A 251 21.70 -17.83 -23.84
CA ARG A 251 20.70 -16.75 -24.03
C ARG A 251 19.90 -16.98 -25.31
N ARG A 252 18.59 -16.88 -25.20
CA ARG A 252 17.71 -16.83 -26.36
C ARG A 252 17.79 -15.46 -27.04
N LEU A 253 17.84 -15.45 -28.37
CA LEU A 253 17.98 -14.23 -29.17
C LEU A 253 16.61 -13.61 -29.54
N ASP A 254 15.55 -14.41 -29.46
CA ASP A 254 14.18 -14.03 -29.81
C ASP A 254 13.44 -13.29 -28.69
N THR A 255 14.10 -13.08 -27.55
CA THR A 255 13.51 -12.38 -26.40
C THR A 255 14.55 -11.52 -25.67
N ALA A 256 14.09 -10.41 -25.13
CA ALA A 256 14.91 -9.57 -24.26
C ALA A 256 14.94 -10.07 -22.80
N LEU A 257 13.99 -10.92 -22.39
CA LEU A 257 13.83 -11.36 -21.00
C LEU A 257 14.97 -12.30 -20.57
N LEU A 258 15.41 -12.16 -19.32
CA LEU A 258 16.35 -13.09 -18.70
C LEU A 258 15.68 -14.44 -18.38
N PHE A 259 14.40 -14.39 -17.96
CA PHE A 259 13.59 -15.55 -17.58
C PHE A 259 12.29 -15.62 -18.40
N PRO A 260 12.37 -15.91 -19.72
CA PRO A 260 11.20 -15.95 -20.58
C PRO A 260 10.40 -17.25 -20.42
N ARG A 261 9.12 -17.20 -20.73
CA ARG A 261 8.32 -18.38 -21.09
C ARG A 261 8.80 -19.00 -22.41
N ALA A 262 8.20 -20.14 -22.75
CA ALA A 262 8.46 -20.78 -24.03
C ALA A 262 8.15 -19.86 -25.24
N ASP A 263 7.09 -19.05 -25.14
CA ASP A 263 6.67 -18.08 -26.17
C ASP A 263 7.59 -16.86 -26.30
N GLY A 264 8.52 -16.64 -25.37
CA GLY A 264 9.44 -15.51 -25.37
C GLY A 264 8.83 -14.14 -24.94
N HIS A 265 7.52 -14.01 -24.89
CA HIS A 265 6.84 -12.72 -24.69
C HIS A 265 6.57 -12.38 -23.24
N GLN A 266 6.42 -13.38 -22.40
CA GLN A 266 6.04 -13.22 -20.99
C GLN A 266 7.12 -13.82 -20.07
N PRO A 267 7.27 -13.28 -18.85
CA PRO A 267 8.10 -13.91 -17.84
C PRO A 267 7.57 -15.29 -17.46
N ILE A 268 8.50 -16.19 -17.13
CA ILE A 268 8.17 -17.55 -16.71
C ILE A 268 7.26 -17.58 -15.47
N ASP A 269 6.35 -18.54 -15.45
CA ASP A 269 5.57 -18.84 -14.25
C ASP A 269 6.26 -19.94 -13.42
N ILE A 270 6.67 -19.59 -12.23
CA ILE A 270 7.40 -20.48 -11.34
C ILE A 270 6.53 -21.10 -10.23
N ARG A 271 5.21 -20.81 -10.19
CA ARG A 271 4.35 -21.21 -9.05
C ARG A 271 4.40 -22.70 -8.78
N TYR A 272 4.24 -23.49 -9.83
CA TYR A 272 4.25 -24.96 -9.72
C TYR A 272 5.65 -25.47 -9.36
N ALA A 273 6.69 -25.05 -10.09
CA ALA A 273 8.08 -25.48 -9.84
C ALA A 273 8.56 -25.09 -8.44
N TRP A 274 8.17 -23.90 -7.96
CA TRP A 274 8.46 -23.45 -6.59
C TRP A 274 7.79 -24.34 -5.54
N ALA A 275 6.50 -24.67 -5.71
CA ALA A 275 5.77 -25.55 -4.78
C ALA A 275 6.41 -26.94 -4.72
N GLN A 276 6.78 -27.51 -5.87
CA GLN A 276 7.48 -28.82 -5.92
C GLN A 276 8.86 -28.75 -5.25
N ALA A 277 9.63 -27.69 -5.48
CA ALA A 277 10.93 -27.53 -4.84
C ALA A 277 10.83 -27.44 -3.31
N LEU A 278 9.84 -26.70 -2.79
CA LEU A 278 9.58 -26.63 -1.35
C LEU A 278 9.20 -28.00 -0.79
N GLN A 279 8.33 -28.73 -1.47
CA GLN A 279 7.92 -30.08 -1.08
C GLN A 279 9.13 -31.03 -1.05
N ALA A 280 9.94 -31.06 -2.10
CA ALA A 280 11.15 -31.89 -2.18
C ALA A 280 12.19 -31.52 -1.12
N ALA A 281 12.28 -30.24 -0.76
CA ALA A 281 13.16 -29.77 0.31
C ALA A 281 12.62 -29.99 1.72
N GLY A 282 11.37 -30.44 1.88
CA GLY A 282 10.71 -30.57 3.18
C GLY A 282 10.54 -29.23 3.91
N ILE A 283 10.29 -28.14 3.17
CA ILE A 283 10.15 -26.79 3.73
C ILE A 283 8.69 -26.40 3.74
N LEU A 284 8.16 -26.23 4.94
CA LEU A 284 6.79 -25.78 5.16
C LEU A 284 6.74 -24.26 5.30
N ASP A 285 5.58 -23.69 4.94
CA ASP A 285 5.27 -22.26 5.13
C ASP A 285 6.38 -21.31 4.67
N CYS A 286 6.85 -21.46 3.43
CA CYS A 286 7.83 -20.58 2.80
C CYS A 286 7.27 -20.03 1.48
N ARG A 287 7.21 -18.72 1.38
CA ARG A 287 6.81 -17.99 0.17
C ARG A 287 8.06 -17.54 -0.57
N PHE A 288 7.97 -17.37 -1.89
CA PHE A 288 9.10 -16.84 -2.66
C PHE A 288 9.60 -15.47 -2.14
N HIS A 289 8.73 -14.67 -1.55
CA HIS A 289 9.11 -13.38 -0.97
C HIS A 289 9.95 -13.54 0.30
N ASP A 290 9.89 -14.68 0.97
CA ASP A 290 10.70 -14.96 2.17
C ASP A 290 12.20 -15.13 1.82
N LEU A 291 12.56 -15.38 0.55
CA LEU A 291 13.96 -15.31 0.09
C LEU A 291 14.55 -13.90 0.26
N ARG A 292 13.75 -12.87 0.06
CA ARG A 292 14.15 -11.48 0.34
C ARG A 292 14.30 -11.23 1.85
N HIS A 293 13.45 -11.83 2.66
CA HIS A 293 13.61 -11.82 4.12
C HIS A 293 14.87 -12.55 4.53
N SER A 294 15.19 -13.69 3.90
CA SER A 294 16.43 -14.43 4.12
C SER A 294 17.66 -13.61 3.75
N CYS A 295 17.68 -12.94 2.59
CA CYS A 295 18.75 -12.03 2.22
C CYS A 295 18.98 -10.94 3.28
N ALA A 296 17.90 -10.27 3.72
CA ALA A 296 17.98 -9.24 4.74
C ALA A 296 18.50 -9.77 6.08
N SER A 297 18.04 -10.97 6.47
CA SER A 297 18.47 -11.63 7.71
C SER A 297 19.95 -12.01 7.65
N TYR A 298 20.41 -12.57 6.51
CA TYR A 298 21.82 -12.90 6.33
C TYR A 298 22.72 -11.66 6.33
N LEU A 299 22.28 -10.56 5.71
CA LEU A 299 23.00 -9.30 5.78
C LEU A 299 23.14 -8.82 7.24
N ALA A 300 22.04 -8.85 8.02
CA ALA A 300 22.06 -8.45 9.42
C ALA A 300 22.97 -9.34 10.26
N MET A 301 22.88 -10.67 10.10
CA MET A 301 23.74 -11.66 10.80
C MET A 301 25.21 -11.49 10.45
N ASN A 302 25.55 -11.01 9.24
CA ASN A 302 26.89 -10.71 8.80
C ASN A 302 27.33 -9.26 9.10
N GLY A 303 26.61 -8.54 9.94
CA GLY A 303 27.01 -7.25 10.48
C GLY A 303 26.70 -6.05 9.60
N ALA A 304 25.89 -6.22 8.55
CA ALA A 304 25.44 -5.08 7.75
C ALA A 304 24.54 -4.16 8.61
N SER A 305 24.78 -2.87 8.52
CA SER A 305 23.95 -1.84 9.16
C SER A 305 22.55 -1.80 8.56
N LEU A 306 21.57 -1.29 9.30
CA LEU A 306 20.21 -1.11 8.78
C LEU A 306 20.16 -0.22 7.54
N VAL A 307 21.09 0.73 7.39
CA VAL A 307 21.21 1.60 6.23
C VAL A 307 21.65 0.81 5.00
N GLU A 308 22.67 -0.05 5.14
CA GLU A 308 23.14 -0.93 4.06
C GLU A 308 22.08 -1.94 3.67
N ILE A 309 21.39 -2.57 4.62
CA ILE A 309 20.27 -3.48 4.34
C ILE A 309 19.17 -2.74 3.59
N ALA A 310 18.82 -1.51 4.01
CA ALA A 310 17.82 -0.70 3.31
C ALA A 310 18.26 -0.38 1.87
N ALA A 311 19.51 -0.03 1.66
CA ALA A 311 20.08 0.25 0.34
C ALA A 311 20.03 -0.99 -0.58
N VAL A 312 20.52 -2.15 -0.10
CA VAL A 312 20.48 -3.42 -0.86
C VAL A 312 19.07 -3.80 -1.23
N LEU A 313 18.14 -3.71 -0.29
CA LEU A 313 16.74 -4.09 -0.53
C LEU A 313 15.94 -3.00 -1.29
N GLY A 314 16.41 -1.76 -1.38
CA GLY A 314 15.65 -0.62 -1.90
C GLY A 314 14.44 -0.32 -1.04
N HIS A 315 14.64 -0.13 0.26
CA HIS A 315 13.64 0.34 1.20
C HIS A 315 13.78 1.85 1.41
N LYS A 316 12.66 2.58 1.32
CA LYS A 316 12.63 4.04 1.47
C LYS A 316 12.81 4.51 2.92
N THR A 317 12.49 3.65 3.88
CA THR A 317 12.53 3.99 5.29
C THR A 317 13.22 2.90 6.10
N LEU A 318 13.98 3.31 7.10
CA LEU A 318 14.62 2.38 8.04
C LEU A 318 13.62 1.56 8.85
N GLN A 319 12.41 2.07 9.04
CA GLN A 319 11.32 1.33 9.71
C GLN A 319 11.02 0.00 9.03
N MET A 320 11.20 -0.09 7.70
CA MET A 320 10.97 -1.34 6.95
C MET A 320 12.01 -2.42 7.25
N VAL A 321 13.23 -2.05 7.62
CA VAL A 321 14.34 -2.97 7.94
C VAL A 321 14.54 -3.17 9.45
N GLN A 322 13.93 -2.34 10.28
CA GLN A 322 14.04 -2.40 11.75
C GLN A 322 13.62 -3.77 12.31
N ARG A 323 12.79 -4.51 11.57
CA ARG A 323 12.40 -5.89 11.93
C ARG A 323 13.54 -6.91 11.93
N TYR A 324 14.69 -6.59 11.32
CA TYR A 324 15.88 -7.45 11.28
C TYR A 324 16.93 -7.04 12.30
N ALA A 325 16.74 -5.93 13.04
CA ALA A 325 17.73 -5.38 13.98
C ALA A 325 18.15 -6.40 15.05
N HIS A 326 17.21 -7.19 15.56
CA HIS A 326 17.48 -8.22 16.57
C HIS A 326 18.41 -9.35 16.09
N LEU A 327 18.64 -9.49 14.78
CA LEU A 327 19.55 -10.50 14.22
C LEU A 327 21.01 -10.05 14.22
N SER A 328 21.29 -8.79 14.52
CA SER A 328 22.65 -8.25 14.62
C SER A 328 23.19 -8.22 16.08
N ASP A 329 22.48 -8.78 17.04
CA ASP A 329 22.85 -8.71 18.46
C ASP A 329 24.23 -9.35 18.73
N ALA A 330 24.51 -10.52 18.15
CA ALA A 330 25.81 -11.18 18.25
C ALA A 330 26.95 -10.34 17.65
N HIS A 331 26.69 -9.68 16.50
CA HIS A 331 27.66 -8.77 15.89
C HIS A 331 27.89 -7.55 16.78
N THR A 332 26.82 -6.97 17.35
CA THR A 332 26.91 -5.82 18.26
C THR A 332 27.72 -6.17 19.50
N ALA A 333 27.50 -7.35 20.08
CA ALA A 333 28.30 -7.84 21.21
C ALA A 333 29.79 -7.94 20.84
N GLY A 334 30.12 -8.46 19.66
CA GLY A 334 31.48 -8.52 19.13
C GLY A 334 32.12 -7.14 18.92
N VAL A 335 31.34 -6.16 18.44
CA VAL A 335 31.81 -4.76 18.30
C VAL A 335 32.13 -4.17 19.65
N VAL A 336 31.25 -4.33 20.64
CA VAL A 336 31.46 -3.85 22.01
C VAL A 336 32.70 -4.53 22.65
N ALA A 337 32.86 -5.84 22.46
CA ALA A 337 34.02 -6.56 22.98
C ALA A 337 35.34 -6.03 22.36
N ARG A 338 35.40 -5.82 21.04
CA ARG A 338 36.57 -5.23 20.38
C ARG A 338 36.87 -3.81 20.88
N MET A 339 35.84 -2.98 21.02
CA MET A 339 35.98 -1.63 21.55
C MET A 339 36.54 -1.66 22.97
N THR A 340 35.97 -2.49 23.83
CA THR A 340 36.42 -2.65 25.23
C THR A 340 37.86 -3.13 25.29
N ALA A 341 38.25 -4.11 24.52
CA ALA A 341 39.62 -4.58 24.41
C ALA A 341 40.59 -3.47 23.97
N ALA A 342 40.18 -2.64 22.97
CA ALA A 342 41.00 -1.53 22.50
C ALA A 342 41.16 -0.39 23.48
N ILE A 343 40.13 -0.09 24.31
CA ILE A 343 40.14 1.03 25.26
C ILE A 343 40.83 0.65 26.57
N PHE A 344 40.69 -0.61 27.00
CA PHE A 344 41.16 -1.09 28.28
C PHE A 344 42.32 -2.10 28.17
N ALA A 345 42.92 -2.23 26.98
CA ALA A 345 44.18 -2.97 26.82
C ALA A 345 45.22 -2.23 27.70
N GLU A 346 45.63 -2.87 28.78
CA GLU A 346 46.80 -2.41 29.55
C GLU A 346 48.02 -2.44 28.62
N GLY A 347 48.75 -1.29 28.55
CA GLY A 347 49.96 -1.14 27.76
C GLY A 347 51.14 -1.97 28.28
#